data_58f6fc20e8bb38ef8129b4b8ef51800c
#
_entry.id   58f6fc20e8bb38ef8129b4b8ef51800c
#
_cell.length_a   1.000
_cell.length_b   1.000
_cell.length_c   1.000
_cell.angle_alpha   90.00
_cell.angle_beta   90.00
_cell.angle_gamma   90.00
#
_symmetry.space_group_name_H-M   'P 1'
#
loop_
_entity.id
_entity.type
_entity.pdbx_description
1 polymer ?
#
loop_
_entity_poly.entity_id
_entity_poly.type
_entity_poly.pdbx_seq_one_letter_code
_entity_poly.pdbx_strand_id
1 'polypeptide(L)'
;MEYSYYGNSGLRVSKIGLGLMKISNTDIDNATKIFEYAYKKGVNYFDTGEFYGKGKSEIMLGQMIKKLNIPREKLVISTKLWNFGEGPNDRMFSRKRVIEAVNNCLKRLDLDYVDVLFISRFDLNTPVEEVVRAVNYLIEKGKIFYWGTSQWTADRIKQAHEICTKTNLIKPIVEQTLYNMIDREKIEYEFRDLFKNNKLGISVWGALYSQILSGQYIDKEIDPKLPENRILSSFCHLYVQDQKNWNEKIKKLKKIAEEKLKCTLAQLAICWVILNPDISTCLIASNTLKRIEEGIECIELYKKIPVEVLKEIEEILGNKPQTDFDFDSFQYVKSRRETYLGV
;
A
#
# COMPACT_ATOMS: atom_id res chain seq x y z
N MET A 1 2.18 -18.97 -1.50
CA MET A 1 2.46 -17.51 -1.53
C MET A 1 3.45 -17.20 -2.63
N GLU A 2 3.28 -16.11 -3.36
CA GLU A 2 4.22 -15.64 -4.38
C GLU A 2 4.97 -14.41 -3.86
N TYR A 3 6.19 -14.18 -4.39
CA TYR A 3 7.06 -13.10 -3.95
C TYR A 3 7.51 -12.26 -5.15
N SER A 4 7.51 -10.95 -4.98
CA SER A 4 7.98 -9.97 -5.95
C SER A 4 9.22 -9.25 -5.45
N TYR A 5 10.07 -8.79 -6.36
CA TYR A 5 11.11 -7.84 -5.99
C TYR A 5 10.49 -6.51 -5.54
N TYR A 6 11.05 -5.93 -4.49
CA TYR A 6 10.56 -4.66 -3.96
C TYR A 6 11.26 -3.50 -4.66
N GLY A 7 10.70 -3.12 -5.80
CA GLY A 7 11.30 -2.14 -6.69
C GLY A 7 12.66 -2.57 -7.25
N ASN A 8 13.53 -1.61 -7.47
CA ASN A 8 14.89 -1.84 -7.95
C ASN A 8 15.83 -2.28 -6.81
N SER A 9 15.50 -3.38 -6.16
CA SER A 9 16.30 -3.95 -5.06
C SER A 9 16.29 -5.47 -5.11
N GLY A 10 17.20 -6.10 -4.36
CA GLY A 10 17.21 -7.54 -4.14
C GLY A 10 16.19 -8.03 -3.10
N LEU A 11 15.51 -7.11 -2.39
CA LEU A 11 14.53 -7.46 -1.38
C LEU A 11 13.29 -8.08 -2.02
N ARG A 12 12.83 -9.22 -1.47
CA ARG A 12 11.62 -9.91 -1.94
C ARG A 12 10.53 -9.85 -0.88
N VAL A 13 9.35 -9.39 -1.28
CA VAL A 13 8.15 -9.30 -0.45
C VAL A 13 7.04 -10.19 -0.99
N SER A 14 6.22 -10.73 -0.10
CA SER A 14 5.02 -11.47 -0.49
C SER A 14 4.04 -10.57 -1.25
N LYS A 15 3.40 -11.11 -2.28
CA LYS A 15 2.39 -10.39 -3.09
C LYS A 15 1.23 -9.85 -2.26
N ILE A 16 0.91 -10.53 -1.16
CA ILE A 16 0.01 -10.05 -0.11
C ILE A 16 0.86 -9.75 1.12
N GLY A 17 0.79 -8.53 1.62
CA GLY A 17 1.39 -8.11 2.89
C GLY A 17 0.33 -7.88 3.96
N LEU A 18 0.70 -7.98 5.24
CA LEU A 18 -0.20 -7.71 6.36
C LEU A 18 0.02 -6.30 6.89
N GLY A 19 -0.98 -5.42 6.71
CA GLY A 19 -1.03 -4.10 7.32
C GLY A 19 -1.57 -4.16 8.75
N LEU A 20 -0.84 -3.58 9.70
CA LEU A 20 -1.15 -3.72 11.13
C LEU A 20 -1.96 -2.56 11.72
N MET A 21 -2.47 -1.64 10.90
CA MET A 21 -3.26 -0.50 11.39
C MET A 21 -4.49 -0.94 12.21
N LYS A 22 -5.18 -2.00 11.80
CA LYS A 22 -6.39 -2.50 12.47
C LYS A 22 -6.07 -3.37 13.70
N ILE A 23 -4.86 -3.88 13.81
CA ILE A 23 -4.39 -4.72 14.92
C ILE A 23 -4.39 -3.94 16.24
N SER A 24 -4.07 -2.66 16.22
CA SER A 24 -4.09 -1.82 17.42
C SER A 24 -5.45 -1.70 18.11
N ASN A 25 -6.52 -2.11 17.42
CA ASN A 25 -7.90 -2.05 17.91
C ASN A 25 -8.42 -3.41 18.44
N THR A 26 -7.54 -4.40 18.60
CA THR A 26 -7.89 -5.71 19.17
C THR A 26 -6.95 -6.06 20.32
N ASP A 27 -7.23 -7.18 21.00
CA ASP A 27 -6.33 -7.75 22.01
C ASP A 27 -5.14 -8.46 21.37
N ILE A 28 -4.11 -8.69 22.17
CA ILE A 28 -2.85 -9.27 21.70
C ILE A 28 -2.98 -10.73 21.26
N ASP A 29 -3.91 -11.48 21.85
CA ASP A 29 -4.08 -12.90 21.52
C ASP A 29 -4.73 -13.06 20.15
N ASN A 30 -5.77 -12.30 19.85
CA ASN A 30 -6.37 -12.27 18.51
C ASN A 30 -5.37 -11.72 17.46
N ALA A 31 -4.64 -10.67 17.80
CA ALA A 31 -3.58 -10.11 16.95
C ALA A 31 -2.51 -11.18 16.63
N THR A 32 -2.09 -11.94 17.65
CA THR A 32 -1.10 -13.01 17.50
C THR A 32 -1.61 -14.11 16.58
N LYS A 33 -2.86 -14.54 16.71
CA LYS A 33 -3.48 -15.55 15.83
C LYS A 33 -3.47 -15.10 14.37
N ILE A 34 -3.83 -13.85 14.11
CA ILE A 34 -3.82 -13.26 12.75
C ILE A 34 -2.41 -13.23 12.18
N PHE A 35 -1.45 -12.74 12.95
CA PHE A 35 -0.06 -12.64 12.54
C PHE A 35 0.56 -14.02 12.26
N GLU A 36 0.35 -14.98 13.18
CA GLU A 36 0.82 -16.37 13.05
C GLU A 36 0.24 -17.04 11.79
N TYR A 37 -1.07 -16.88 11.56
CA TYR A 37 -1.73 -17.43 10.38
C TYR A 37 -1.10 -16.87 9.09
N ALA A 38 -0.96 -15.54 8.99
CA ALA A 38 -0.37 -14.90 7.85
C ALA A 38 1.07 -15.38 7.60
N TYR A 39 1.89 -15.44 8.64
CA TYR A 39 3.26 -15.96 8.57
C TYR A 39 3.30 -17.42 8.10
N LYS A 40 2.49 -18.32 8.67
CA LYS A 40 2.39 -19.73 8.25
C LYS A 40 1.93 -19.91 6.81
N LYS A 41 1.16 -18.97 6.26
CA LYS A 41 0.75 -18.94 4.85
C LYS A 41 1.79 -18.33 3.93
N GLY A 42 2.95 -17.98 4.46
CA GLY A 42 4.09 -17.45 3.71
C GLY A 42 4.08 -15.94 3.50
N VAL A 43 3.24 -15.19 4.19
CA VAL A 43 3.37 -13.73 4.25
C VAL A 43 4.67 -13.40 4.98
N ASN A 44 5.59 -12.70 4.32
CA ASN A 44 6.82 -12.24 4.93
C ASN A 44 6.86 -10.73 5.15
N TYR A 45 5.92 -9.97 4.57
CA TYR A 45 5.87 -8.51 4.64
C TYR A 45 4.80 -8.01 5.61
N PHE A 46 5.25 -7.27 6.63
CA PHE A 46 4.44 -6.74 7.72
C PHE A 46 4.64 -5.24 7.84
N ASP A 47 3.55 -4.47 7.66
CA ASP A 47 3.59 -3.02 7.59
C ASP A 47 2.93 -2.37 8.80
N THR A 48 3.68 -1.49 9.48
CA THR A 48 3.19 -0.70 10.60
C THR A 48 3.52 0.80 10.42
N GLY A 49 3.35 1.60 11.46
CA GLY A 49 3.66 3.03 11.45
C GLY A 49 3.47 3.66 12.83
N GLU A 50 4.25 4.69 13.13
CA GLU A 50 4.26 5.36 14.43
C GLU A 50 2.89 5.89 14.86
N PHE A 51 2.04 6.27 13.90
CA PHE A 51 0.70 6.80 14.17
C PHE A 51 -0.38 5.73 14.33
N TYR A 52 -0.11 4.45 13.99
CA TYR A 52 -1.10 3.37 14.13
C TYR A 52 -1.37 3.07 15.61
N GLY A 53 -2.54 3.52 16.09
CA GLY A 53 -2.89 3.42 17.50
C GLY A 53 -1.89 4.16 18.41
N LYS A 54 -1.29 5.28 17.93
CA LYS A 54 -0.27 6.05 18.65
C LYS A 54 0.92 5.19 19.10
N GLY A 55 1.45 4.38 18.17
CA GLY A 55 2.56 3.46 18.39
C GLY A 55 2.18 2.10 18.97
N LYS A 56 0.91 1.87 19.35
CA LYS A 56 0.45 0.58 19.89
C LYS A 56 0.66 -0.56 18.90
N SER A 57 0.46 -0.30 17.59
CA SER A 57 0.67 -1.31 16.54
C SER A 57 2.13 -1.81 16.49
N GLU A 58 3.11 -0.92 16.66
CA GLU A 58 4.53 -1.28 16.72
C GLU A 58 4.85 -2.11 17.98
N ILE A 59 4.33 -1.72 19.14
CA ILE A 59 4.50 -2.47 20.40
C ILE A 59 3.93 -3.88 20.25
N MET A 60 2.73 -4.00 19.70
CA MET A 60 2.08 -5.30 19.49
C MET A 60 2.86 -6.18 18.51
N LEU A 61 3.41 -5.59 17.42
CA LEU A 61 4.23 -6.35 16.47
C LEU A 61 5.47 -6.94 17.16
N GLY A 62 6.20 -6.16 17.94
CA GLY A 62 7.35 -6.65 18.71
C GLY A 62 6.96 -7.79 19.66
N GLN A 63 5.85 -7.64 20.40
CA GLN A 63 5.33 -8.67 21.29
C GLN A 63 4.95 -9.96 20.55
N MET A 64 4.30 -9.87 19.37
CA MET A 64 3.92 -11.03 18.56
C MET A 64 5.15 -11.79 18.03
N ILE A 65 6.15 -11.08 17.53
CA ILE A 65 7.41 -11.69 17.05
C ILE A 65 8.08 -12.47 18.18
N LYS A 66 8.21 -11.86 19.35
CA LYS A 66 8.80 -12.46 20.54
C LYS A 66 7.99 -13.66 21.03
N LYS A 67 6.66 -13.52 21.15
CA LYS A 67 5.76 -14.58 21.62
C LYS A 67 5.80 -15.83 20.73
N LEU A 68 5.92 -15.63 19.41
CA LEU A 68 5.96 -16.72 18.42
C LEU A 68 7.38 -17.22 18.15
N ASN A 69 8.40 -16.60 18.75
CA ASN A 69 9.81 -16.91 18.54
C ASN A 69 10.19 -17.01 17.06
N ILE A 70 9.70 -16.05 16.24
CA ILE A 70 9.98 -16.02 14.80
C ILE A 70 11.34 -15.37 14.59
N PRO A 71 12.28 -16.03 13.87
CA PRO A 71 13.57 -15.43 13.53
C PRO A 71 13.39 -14.12 12.76
N ARG A 72 14.06 -13.03 13.22
CA ARG A 72 13.89 -11.69 12.67
C ARG A 72 14.19 -11.61 11.16
N GLU A 73 15.19 -12.35 10.72
CA GLU A 73 15.63 -12.42 9.31
C GLU A 73 14.61 -13.08 8.37
N LYS A 74 13.58 -13.74 8.89
CA LYS A 74 12.48 -14.29 8.09
C LYS A 74 11.39 -13.27 7.78
N LEU A 75 11.46 -12.10 8.39
CA LEU A 75 10.45 -11.06 8.29
C LEU A 75 10.99 -9.86 7.54
N VAL A 76 10.17 -9.29 6.67
CA VAL A 76 10.35 -7.95 6.11
C VAL A 76 9.38 -7.03 6.84
N ILE A 77 9.91 -6.14 7.65
CA ILE A 77 9.14 -5.21 8.48
C ILE A 77 9.33 -3.80 7.96
N SER A 78 8.21 -3.12 7.70
CA SER A 78 8.22 -1.69 7.43
C SER A 78 7.56 -0.91 8.56
N THR A 79 8.11 0.26 8.85
CA THR A 79 7.42 1.28 9.63
C THR A 79 7.39 2.59 8.87
N LYS A 80 6.60 3.54 9.36
CA LYS A 80 6.30 4.76 8.62
C LYS A 80 6.25 5.95 9.56
N LEU A 81 6.97 7.00 9.16
CA LEU A 81 6.89 8.28 9.82
C LEU A 81 5.79 9.12 9.19
N TRP A 82 5.05 9.78 10.03
CA TRP A 82 4.05 10.76 9.63
C TRP A 82 4.08 11.94 10.59
N ASN A 83 3.29 12.94 10.28
CA ASN A 83 3.10 14.13 11.09
C ASN A 83 2.44 13.77 12.43
N PHE A 84 3.26 13.44 13.44
CA PHE A 84 2.82 12.90 14.72
C PHE A 84 3.52 13.63 15.87
N GLY A 85 2.73 14.31 16.71
CA GLY A 85 3.19 15.10 17.84
C GLY A 85 2.62 16.53 17.83
N GLU A 86 2.83 17.26 18.91
CA GLU A 86 2.27 18.61 19.10
C GLU A 86 3.34 19.70 19.22
N GLY A 87 4.57 19.32 19.52
CA GLY A 87 5.70 20.23 19.62
C GLY A 87 6.23 20.73 18.27
N PRO A 88 7.00 21.80 18.25
CA PRO A 88 7.49 22.42 17.01
C PRO A 88 8.42 21.53 16.18
N ASN A 89 9.06 20.53 16.81
CA ASN A 89 9.95 19.56 16.14
C ASN A 89 9.37 18.14 16.11
N ASP A 90 8.13 17.93 16.53
CA ASP A 90 7.48 16.62 16.52
C ASP A 90 6.80 16.31 15.19
N ARG A 91 6.61 17.33 14.39
CA ARG A 91 5.98 17.27 13.07
C ARG A 91 7.03 17.45 11.98
N MET A 92 6.61 17.12 10.74
CA MET A 92 7.44 17.26 9.54
C MET A 92 8.64 16.30 9.52
N PHE A 93 9.61 16.51 8.63
CA PHE A 93 10.67 15.54 8.37
C PHE A 93 12.06 16.15 8.45
N SER A 94 12.27 17.09 9.41
CA SER A 94 13.63 17.57 9.68
C SER A 94 14.56 16.40 10.02
N ARG A 95 15.85 16.54 9.73
CA ARG A 95 16.88 15.52 10.07
C ARG A 95 16.78 15.07 11.53
N LYS A 96 16.60 16.01 12.46
CA LYS A 96 16.41 15.72 13.89
C LYS A 96 15.21 14.78 14.09
N ARG A 97 14.06 15.17 13.54
CA ARG A 97 12.80 14.42 13.70
C ARG A 97 12.88 13.01 13.11
N VAL A 98 13.42 12.89 11.89
CA VAL A 98 13.54 11.59 11.21
C VAL A 98 14.38 10.61 12.04
N ILE A 99 15.54 11.06 12.55
CA ILE A 99 16.44 10.20 13.32
C ILE A 99 15.81 9.79 14.66
N GLU A 100 15.26 10.75 15.41
CA GLU A 100 14.65 10.49 16.72
C GLU A 100 13.39 9.62 16.60
N ALA A 101 12.58 9.86 15.57
CA ALA A 101 11.37 9.06 15.32
C ALA A 101 11.71 7.60 15.04
N VAL A 102 12.71 7.32 14.19
CA VAL A 102 13.12 5.93 13.90
C VAL A 102 13.63 5.26 15.17
N ASN A 103 14.44 5.93 15.98
CA ASN A 103 14.88 5.36 17.26
C ASN A 103 13.70 5.04 18.19
N ASN A 104 12.69 5.89 18.23
CA ASN A 104 11.46 5.66 18.99
C ASN A 104 10.62 4.51 18.42
N CYS A 105 10.52 4.38 17.08
CA CYS A 105 9.87 3.25 16.43
C CYS A 105 10.56 1.93 16.80
N LEU A 106 11.89 1.86 16.69
CA LEU A 106 12.67 0.68 17.03
C LEU A 106 12.50 0.29 18.50
N LYS A 107 12.50 1.28 19.41
CA LYS A 107 12.23 1.05 20.83
C LYS A 107 10.83 0.44 21.08
N ARG A 108 9.78 0.94 20.38
CA ARG A 108 8.43 0.39 20.49
C ARG A 108 8.33 -1.02 19.90
N LEU A 109 9.01 -1.27 18.79
CA LEU A 109 9.09 -2.58 18.14
C LEU A 109 9.91 -3.61 18.92
N ASP A 110 10.77 -3.17 19.85
CA ASP A 110 11.79 -4.01 20.53
C ASP A 110 12.69 -4.71 19.50
N LEU A 111 13.16 -3.95 18.48
CA LEU A 111 13.98 -4.42 17.37
C LEU A 111 15.18 -3.49 17.16
N ASP A 112 16.28 -4.05 16.66
CA ASP A 112 17.49 -3.28 16.32
C ASP A 112 17.36 -2.53 15.00
N TYR A 113 16.57 -3.05 14.06
CA TYR A 113 16.35 -2.49 12.72
C TYR A 113 14.96 -2.80 12.17
N VAL A 114 14.54 -2.00 11.19
CA VAL A 114 13.45 -2.34 10.26
C VAL A 114 14.00 -2.46 8.85
N ASP A 115 13.35 -3.28 8.01
CA ASP A 115 13.82 -3.49 6.65
C ASP A 115 13.54 -2.28 5.77
N VAL A 116 12.37 -1.67 5.91
CA VAL A 116 11.95 -0.53 5.09
C VAL A 116 11.38 0.60 5.96
N LEU A 117 11.88 1.80 5.77
CA LEU A 117 11.31 3.02 6.34
C LEU A 117 10.51 3.78 5.29
N PHE A 118 9.26 4.11 5.58
CA PHE A 118 8.47 5.02 4.76
C PHE A 118 8.43 6.43 5.33
N ILE A 119 8.69 7.41 4.46
CA ILE A 119 8.41 8.83 4.71
C ILE A 119 7.02 9.12 4.15
N SER A 120 6.04 9.28 5.04
CA SER A 120 4.63 9.38 4.65
C SER A 120 4.20 10.84 4.50
N ARG A 121 3.68 11.14 3.34
CA ARG A 121 3.32 12.46 2.85
C ARG A 121 4.52 13.39 2.66
N PHE A 122 4.34 14.32 1.76
CA PHE A 122 5.37 15.30 1.44
C PHE A 122 5.29 16.49 2.41
N ASP A 123 6.45 16.90 2.89
CA ASP A 123 6.58 18.12 3.70
C ASP A 123 7.02 19.29 2.81
N LEU A 124 6.16 20.31 2.73
CA LEU A 124 6.43 21.48 1.90
C LEU A 124 7.55 22.39 2.43
N ASN A 125 7.84 22.29 3.74
CA ASN A 125 8.77 23.18 4.44
C ASN A 125 10.15 22.55 4.67
N THR A 126 10.29 21.23 4.47
CA THR A 126 11.59 20.54 4.61
C THR A 126 12.16 20.25 3.22
N PRO A 127 13.40 20.67 2.93
CA PRO A 127 14.07 20.32 1.68
C PRO A 127 14.15 18.79 1.51
N VAL A 128 13.83 18.30 0.31
CA VAL A 128 13.91 16.85 0.02
C VAL A 128 15.30 16.29 0.29
N GLU A 129 16.35 17.08 0.03
CA GLU A 129 17.73 16.68 0.30
C GLU A 129 18.00 16.43 1.78
N GLU A 130 17.41 17.21 2.69
CA GLU A 130 17.55 16.99 4.14
C GLU A 130 16.95 15.63 4.54
N VAL A 131 15.77 15.30 4.01
CA VAL A 131 15.13 14.00 4.24
C VAL A 131 15.99 12.87 3.68
N VAL A 132 16.46 12.98 2.43
CA VAL A 132 17.34 11.99 1.78
C VAL A 132 18.60 11.73 2.61
N ARG A 133 19.26 12.78 3.08
CA ARG A 133 20.47 12.66 3.91
C ARG A 133 20.20 12.06 5.29
N ALA A 134 19.06 12.40 5.91
CA ALA A 134 18.66 11.85 7.20
C ALA A 134 18.40 10.33 7.10
N VAL A 135 17.68 9.91 6.06
CA VAL A 135 17.37 8.50 5.82
C VAL A 135 18.64 7.70 5.50
N ASN A 136 19.52 8.24 4.64
CA ASN A 136 20.80 7.58 4.31
C ASN A 136 21.70 7.43 5.52
N TYR A 137 21.75 8.42 6.41
CA TYR A 137 22.45 8.28 7.70
C TYR A 137 21.92 7.08 8.52
N LEU A 138 20.60 6.86 8.53
CA LEU A 138 20.00 5.72 9.24
C LEU A 138 20.34 4.37 8.58
N ILE A 139 20.49 4.34 7.24
CA ILE A 139 20.98 3.16 6.51
C ILE A 139 22.42 2.87 6.91
N GLU A 140 23.31 3.86 6.89
CA GLU A 140 24.72 3.72 7.32
C GLU A 140 24.86 3.24 8.77
N LYS A 141 23.93 3.62 9.64
CA LYS A 141 23.87 3.16 11.04
C LYS A 141 23.21 1.78 11.20
N GLY A 142 22.79 1.13 10.12
CA GLY A 142 22.13 -0.17 10.16
C GLY A 142 20.77 -0.17 10.86
N LYS A 143 20.12 1.00 11.00
CA LYS A 143 18.80 1.13 11.63
C LYS A 143 17.66 0.82 10.67
N ILE A 144 17.90 1.01 9.37
CA ILE A 144 17.03 0.63 8.29
C ILE A 144 17.89 0.10 7.14
N PHE A 145 17.33 -0.74 6.25
CA PHE A 145 18.08 -1.24 5.10
C PHE A 145 17.66 -0.59 3.80
N TYR A 146 16.37 -0.29 3.67
CA TYR A 146 15.78 0.37 2.51
C TYR A 146 14.85 1.49 2.97
N TRP A 147 14.51 2.35 2.04
CA TRP A 147 13.49 3.36 2.30
C TRP A 147 12.57 3.54 1.10
N GLY A 148 11.43 4.10 1.38
CA GLY A 148 10.41 4.44 0.41
C GLY A 148 9.65 5.69 0.80
N THR A 149 8.81 6.11 -0.10
CA THR A 149 7.89 7.22 0.09
C THR A 149 6.45 6.69 0.24
N SER A 150 5.57 7.47 0.85
CA SER A 150 4.16 7.14 0.92
C SER A 150 3.31 8.37 0.65
N GLN A 151 2.44 8.28 -0.36
CA GLN A 151 1.60 9.38 -0.82
C GLN A 151 2.39 10.60 -1.37
N TRP A 152 3.56 10.35 -1.96
CA TRP A 152 4.30 11.37 -2.69
C TRP A 152 3.83 11.43 -4.16
N THR A 153 3.98 12.60 -4.79
CA THR A 153 3.76 12.76 -6.23
C THR A 153 4.96 12.23 -7.04
N ALA A 154 4.74 11.90 -8.31
CA ALA A 154 5.81 11.45 -9.19
C ALA A 154 7.00 12.41 -9.24
N ASP A 155 6.73 13.72 -9.32
CA ASP A 155 7.78 14.75 -9.38
C ASP A 155 8.65 14.78 -8.12
N ARG A 156 8.05 14.59 -6.94
CA ARG A 156 8.79 14.55 -5.67
C ARG A 156 9.65 13.29 -5.55
N ILE A 157 9.15 12.15 -6.04
CA ILE A 157 9.94 10.92 -6.11
C ILE A 157 11.10 11.09 -7.09
N LYS A 158 10.86 11.67 -8.28
CA LYS A 158 11.92 12.00 -9.26
C LYS A 158 12.97 12.92 -8.64
N GLN A 159 12.57 13.98 -7.94
CA GLN A 159 13.47 14.88 -7.22
C GLN A 159 14.36 14.13 -6.21
N ALA A 160 13.78 13.24 -5.41
CA ALA A 160 14.55 12.42 -4.46
C ALA A 160 15.55 11.51 -5.19
N HIS A 161 15.16 10.88 -6.31
CA HIS A 161 16.04 10.06 -7.14
C HIS A 161 17.20 10.86 -7.73
N GLU A 162 16.95 12.08 -8.24
CA GLU A 162 17.97 12.96 -8.77
C GLU A 162 18.98 13.38 -7.70
N ILE A 163 18.50 13.79 -6.52
CA ILE A 163 19.36 14.14 -5.39
C ILE A 163 20.25 12.95 -5.02
N CYS A 164 19.67 11.77 -4.87
CA CYS A 164 20.44 10.56 -4.56
C CYS A 164 21.48 10.26 -5.63
N THR A 165 21.16 10.43 -6.92
CA THR A 165 22.12 10.22 -8.02
C THR A 165 23.28 11.23 -7.94
N LYS A 166 22.98 12.50 -7.75
CA LYS A 166 23.99 13.59 -7.68
C LYS A 166 24.89 13.47 -6.45
N THR A 167 24.40 12.90 -5.36
CA THR A 167 25.11 12.82 -4.08
C THR A 167 25.61 11.41 -3.74
N ASN A 168 25.47 10.46 -4.68
CA ASN A 168 25.81 9.03 -4.51
C ASN A 168 25.19 8.40 -3.26
N LEU A 169 23.90 8.70 -3.02
CA LEU A 169 23.10 8.18 -1.91
C LEU A 169 22.12 7.11 -2.37
N ILE A 170 21.65 6.28 -1.45
CA ILE A 170 20.69 5.21 -1.72
C ILE A 170 19.32 5.82 -2.00
N LYS A 171 18.74 5.46 -3.14
CA LYS A 171 17.44 5.94 -3.63
C LYS A 171 16.27 5.28 -2.91
N PRO A 172 15.09 5.93 -2.86
CA PRO A 172 13.88 5.22 -2.45
C PRO A 172 13.56 4.12 -3.47
N ILE A 173 13.25 2.94 -2.96
CA ILE A 173 12.98 1.76 -3.81
C ILE A 173 11.50 1.55 -4.08
N VAL A 174 10.63 2.16 -3.28
CA VAL A 174 9.20 1.87 -3.24
C VAL A 174 8.38 3.10 -2.88
N GLU A 175 7.19 3.18 -3.46
CA GLU A 175 6.12 4.09 -3.01
C GLU A 175 4.98 3.27 -2.42
N GLN A 176 4.47 3.67 -1.25
CA GLN A 176 3.26 3.11 -0.68
C GLN A 176 2.08 4.05 -0.94
N THR A 177 1.12 3.63 -1.77
CA THR A 177 0.04 4.50 -2.25
C THR A 177 -1.31 3.79 -2.31
N LEU A 178 -2.38 4.60 -2.38
CA LEU A 178 -3.73 4.14 -2.63
C LEU A 178 -3.84 3.63 -4.08
N TYR A 179 -4.45 2.47 -4.25
CA TYR A 179 -4.79 1.92 -5.56
C TYR A 179 -5.91 0.89 -5.45
N ASN A 180 -6.93 1.03 -6.28
CA ASN A 180 -8.06 0.12 -6.35
C ASN A 180 -8.85 0.35 -7.64
N MET A 181 -9.92 -0.40 -7.86
CA MET A 181 -10.78 -0.31 -9.05
C MET A 181 -11.37 1.08 -9.30
N ILE A 182 -11.50 1.93 -8.25
CA ILE A 182 -12.10 3.26 -8.35
C ILE A 182 -11.03 4.33 -8.52
N ASP A 183 -9.98 4.28 -7.70
CA ASP A 183 -8.89 5.25 -7.68
C ASP A 183 -7.62 4.60 -8.25
N ARG A 184 -7.35 4.87 -9.54
CA ARG A 184 -6.31 4.16 -10.30
C ARG A 184 -5.34 5.06 -11.07
N GLU A 185 -5.66 6.33 -11.22
CA GLU A 185 -4.93 7.26 -12.09
C GLU A 185 -3.47 7.40 -11.70
N LYS A 186 -3.19 7.49 -10.41
CA LYS A 186 -1.84 7.68 -9.90
C LYS A 186 -0.88 6.57 -10.34
N ILE A 187 -1.32 5.32 -10.26
CA ILE A 187 -0.51 4.15 -10.65
C ILE A 187 -0.47 3.97 -12.16
N GLU A 188 -1.61 4.09 -12.82
CA GLU A 188 -1.70 3.70 -14.23
C GLU A 188 -1.30 4.85 -15.19
N TYR A 189 -1.25 6.09 -14.70
CA TYR A 189 -0.85 7.25 -15.49
C TYR A 189 0.34 8.00 -14.88
N GLU A 190 0.20 8.57 -13.67
CA GLU A 190 1.22 9.47 -13.08
C GLU A 190 2.58 8.78 -12.90
N PHE A 191 2.59 7.51 -12.48
CA PHE A 191 3.82 6.78 -12.13
C PHE A 191 4.45 5.97 -13.26
N ARG A 192 3.86 5.94 -14.46
CA ARG A 192 4.36 5.10 -15.56
C ARG A 192 5.84 5.31 -15.89
N ASP A 193 6.32 6.55 -15.87
CA ASP A 193 7.73 6.87 -16.11
C ASP A 193 8.64 6.38 -14.98
N LEU A 194 8.16 6.40 -13.74
CA LEU A 194 8.90 5.87 -12.59
C LEU A 194 9.07 4.36 -12.70
N PHE A 195 8.08 3.64 -13.21
CA PHE A 195 8.20 2.20 -13.48
C PHE A 195 9.22 1.92 -14.57
N LYS A 196 9.14 2.65 -15.68
CA LYS A 196 10.03 2.48 -16.84
C LYS A 196 11.48 2.83 -16.49
N ASN A 197 11.70 3.98 -15.89
CA ASN A 197 13.03 4.58 -15.73
C ASN A 197 13.71 4.22 -14.42
N ASN A 198 12.93 3.99 -13.36
CA ASN A 198 13.44 3.80 -12.00
C ASN A 198 13.17 2.41 -11.43
N LYS A 199 12.32 1.60 -12.10
CA LYS A 199 11.83 0.31 -11.58
C LYS A 199 11.28 0.46 -10.16
N LEU A 200 10.51 1.54 -9.91
CA LEU A 200 9.91 1.83 -8.61
C LEU A 200 8.97 0.69 -8.20
N GLY A 201 9.12 0.18 -6.99
CA GLY A 201 8.17 -0.78 -6.42
C GLY A 201 6.92 -0.08 -5.90
N ILE A 202 5.82 -0.82 -5.85
CA ILE A 202 4.58 -0.30 -5.27
C ILE A 202 4.10 -1.23 -4.17
N SER A 203 3.83 -0.62 -3.00
CA SER A 203 3.04 -1.20 -1.92
C SER A 203 1.66 -0.57 -1.93
N VAL A 204 0.64 -1.36 -2.21
CA VAL A 204 -0.73 -0.84 -2.28
C VAL A 204 -1.40 -0.93 -0.91
N TRP A 205 -2.01 0.17 -0.49
CA TRP A 205 -3.03 0.15 0.54
C TRP A 205 -4.39 0.55 -0.04
N GLY A 206 -5.47 0.18 0.64
CA GLY A 206 -6.81 0.59 0.24
C GLY A 206 -7.38 -0.14 -0.99
N ALA A 207 -6.98 -1.38 -1.25
CA ALA A 207 -7.54 -2.23 -2.30
C ALA A 207 -9.08 -2.33 -2.23
N LEU A 208 -9.66 -2.26 -1.03
CA LEU A 208 -11.12 -2.27 -0.80
C LEU A 208 -11.73 -0.87 -0.69
N TYR A 209 -10.95 0.20 -0.89
CA TYR A 209 -11.40 1.59 -0.80
C TYR A 209 -12.26 1.86 0.43
N SER A 210 -11.70 1.66 1.61
CA SER A 210 -12.40 1.77 2.92
C SER A 210 -13.68 0.90 3.03
N GLN A 211 -13.63 -0.33 2.51
CA GLN A 211 -14.72 -1.31 2.47
C GLN A 211 -15.84 -1.02 1.43
N ILE A 212 -15.69 -0.02 0.58
CA ILE A 212 -16.63 0.25 -0.51
C ILE A 212 -16.67 -0.97 -1.46
N LEU A 213 -15.50 -1.45 -1.87
CA LEU A 213 -15.35 -2.62 -2.74
C LEU A 213 -15.53 -3.97 -2.03
N SER A 214 -16.03 -3.99 -0.79
CA SER A 214 -16.61 -5.18 -0.17
C SER A 214 -18.14 -5.25 -0.31
N GLY A 215 -18.74 -4.19 -0.85
CA GLY A 215 -20.20 -4.08 -1.00
C GLY A 215 -20.93 -3.59 0.25
N GLN A 216 -20.19 -3.18 1.30
CA GLN A 216 -20.79 -2.78 2.58
C GLN A 216 -21.73 -1.58 2.48
N TYR A 217 -21.56 -0.74 1.45
CA TYR A 217 -22.31 0.52 1.27
C TYR A 217 -23.25 0.53 0.10
N ILE A 218 -23.49 -0.60 -0.59
CA ILE A 218 -24.31 -0.66 -1.83
C ILE A 218 -25.71 -0.06 -1.64
N ASP A 219 -26.35 -0.34 -0.50
CA ASP A 219 -27.71 0.12 -0.20
C ASP A 219 -27.77 1.17 0.91
N LYS A 220 -26.63 1.85 1.15
CA LYS A 220 -26.52 2.89 2.17
C LYS A 220 -26.15 4.22 1.53
N GLU A 221 -26.87 5.26 1.93
CA GLU A 221 -26.48 6.63 1.63
C GLU A 221 -25.43 7.10 2.65
N ILE A 222 -24.32 7.62 2.15
CA ILE A 222 -23.24 8.14 2.97
C ILE A 222 -23.31 9.67 2.92
N ASP A 223 -23.71 10.29 4.02
CA ASP A 223 -23.58 11.74 4.16
C ASP A 223 -22.13 12.09 4.51
N PRO A 224 -21.40 12.78 3.60
CA PRO A 224 -20.01 13.12 3.81
C PRO A 224 -19.79 14.15 4.94
N LYS A 225 -20.82 14.82 5.40
CA LYS A 225 -20.75 15.84 6.46
C LYS A 225 -20.74 15.23 7.87
N LEU A 226 -21.17 13.97 8.01
CA LEU A 226 -21.19 13.30 9.31
C LEU A 226 -19.77 12.97 9.78
N PRO A 227 -19.44 13.21 11.06
CA PRO A 227 -18.11 12.96 11.63
C PRO A 227 -17.63 11.51 11.46
N GLU A 228 -18.52 10.54 11.57
CA GLU A 228 -18.24 9.11 11.36
C GLU A 228 -17.81 8.77 9.93
N ASN A 229 -18.23 9.57 8.95
CA ASN A 229 -17.90 9.40 7.54
C ASN A 229 -16.65 10.20 7.11
N ARG A 230 -15.97 10.86 8.04
CA ARG A 230 -14.80 11.70 7.76
C ARG A 230 -13.70 10.96 6.99
N ILE A 231 -13.43 9.70 7.32
CA ILE A 231 -12.43 8.88 6.62
C ILE A 231 -12.86 8.62 5.18
N LEU A 232 -14.14 8.27 4.97
CA LEU A 232 -14.70 8.06 3.64
C LEU A 232 -14.62 9.34 2.80
N SER A 233 -15.03 10.47 3.36
CA SER A 233 -14.99 11.77 2.68
C SER A 233 -13.57 12.21 2.32
N SER A 234 -12.59 11.93 3.18
CA SER A 234 -11.20 12.35 2.97
C SER A 234 -10.42 11.48 2.00
N PHE A 235 -10.67 10.16 2.00
CA PHE A 235 -9.87 9.20 1.21
C PHE A 235 -10.66 8.53 0.07
N CYS A 236 -11.98 8.64 0.05
CA CYS A 236 -12.84 8.00 -0.93
C CYS A 236 -13.70 9.02 -1.69
N HIS A 237 -13.14 10.21 -1.95
CA HIS A 237 -13.85 11.33 -2.57
C HIS A 237 -14.47 10.98 -3.93
N LEU A 238 -13.80 10.17 -4.77
CA LEU A 238 -14.34 9.75 -6.07
C LEU A 238 -15.64 8.95 -5.92
N TYR A 239 -15.74 8.10 -4.89
CA TYR A 239 -16.96 7.38 -4.60
C TYR A 239 -18.04 8.31 -4.04
N VAL A 240 -17.69 9.16 -3.08
CA VAL A 240 -18.63 10.05 -2.39
C VAL A 240 -19.25 11.07 -3.35
N GLN A 241 -18.48 11.55 -4.35
CA GLN A 241 -18.96 12.49 -5.37
C GLN A 241 -20.02 11.91 -6.30
N ASP A 242 -19.98 10.60 -6.58
CA ASP A 242 -20.91 9.93 -7.50
C ASP A 242 -21.34 8.55 -6.98
N GLN A 243 -21.80 8.54 -5.73
CA GLN A 243 -22.15 7.33 -4.99
C GLN A 243 -23.18 6.45 -5.73
N LYS A 244 -24.18 7.07 -6.33
CA LYS A 244 -25.24 6.35 -7.03
C LYS A 244 -24.70 5.53 -8.20
N ASN A 245 -23.91 6.14 -9.06
CA ASN A 245 -23.30 5.47 -10.21
C ASN A 245 -22.32 4.38 -9.76
N TRP A 246 -21.47 4.67 -8.75
CA TRP A 246 -20.56 3.66 -8.23
C TRP A 246 -21.29 2.48 -7.61
N ASN A 247 -22.38 2.70 -6.89
CA ASN A 247 -23.19 1.61 -6.33
C ASN A 247 -23.73 0.68 -7.42
N GLU A 248 -24.23 1.21 -8.55
CA GLU A 248 -24.66 0.40 -9.67
C GLU A 248 -23.51 -0.41 -10.30
N LYS A 249 -22.34 0.20 -10.46
CA LYS A 249 -21.15 -0.52 -10.93
C LYS A 249 -20.72 -1.62 -9.96
N ILE A 250 -20.70 -1.33 -8.66
CA ILE A 250 -20.34 -2.28 -7.61
C ILE A 250 -21.31 -3.46 -7.55
N LYS A 251 -22.61 -3.25 -7.74
CA LYS A 251 -23.60 -4.34 -7.86
C LYS A 251 -23.27 -5.28 -9.02
N LYS A 252 -22.92 -4.71 -10.19
CA LYS A 252 -22.53 -5.51 -11.37
C LYS A 252 -21.25 -6.29 -11.12
N LEU A 253 -20.22 -5.66 -10.51
CA LEU A 253 -18.97 -6.32 -10.14
C LEU A 253 -19.19 -7.45 -9.12
N LYS A 254 -20.07 -7.25 -8.14
CA LYS A 254 -20.48 -8.27 -7.17
C LYS A 254 -21.08 -9.49 -7.87
N LYS A 255 -21.96 -9.27 -8.84
CA LYS A 255 -22.55 -10.35 -9.64
C LYS A 255 -21.49 -11.15 -10.42
N ILE A 256 -20.51 -10.47 -11.04
CA ILE A 256 -19.37 -11.14 -11.69
C ILE A 256 -18.59 -11.99 -10.70
N ALA A 257 -18.23 -11.44 -9.53
CA ALA A 257 -17.47 -12.15 -8.51
C ALA A 257 -18.20 -13.45 -8.07
N GLU A 258 -19.49 -13.34 -7.75
CA GLU A 258 -20.27 -14.45 -7.21
C GLU A 258 -20.64 -15.50 -8.28
N GLU A 259 -21.10 -15.05 -9.45
CA GLU A 259 -21.64 -15.95 -10.48
C GLU A 259 -20.56 -16.55 -11.39
N LYS A 260 -19.57 -15.74 -11.83
CA LYS A 260 -18.55 -16.17 -12.78
C LYS A 260 -17.28 -16.69 -12.12
N LEU A 261 -16.83 -16.02 -11.03
CA LEU A 261 -15.55 -16.31 -10.41
C LEU A 261 -15.67 -17.11 -9.10
N LYS A 262 -16.87 -17.30 -8.57
CA LYS A 262 -17.13 -18.02 -7.31
C LYS A 262 -16.32 -17.48 -6.14
N CYS A 263 -16.16 -16.16 -6.07
CA CYS A 263 -15.43 -15.47 -5.01
C CYS A 263 -16.25 -14.29 -4.48
N THR A 264 -15.80 -13.68 -3.38
CA THR A 264 -16.40 -12.47 -2.85
C THR A 264 -15.98 -11.24 -3.68
N LEU A 265 -16.77 -10.17 -3.63
CA LEU A 265 -16.38 -8.90 -4.25
C LEU A 265 -15.07 -8.35 -3.68
N ALA A 266 -14.82 -8.54 -2.38
CA ALA A 266 -13.57 -8.15 -1.73
C ALA A 266 -12.37 -8.94 -2.30
N GLN A 267 -12.52 -10.24 -2.51
CA GLN A 267 -11.49 -11.05 -3.17
C GLN A 267 -11.26 -10.60 -4.62
N LEU A 268 -12.31 -10.34 -5.38
CA LEU A 268 -12.18 -9.79 -6.73
C LEU A 268 -11.39 -8.48 -6.75
N ALA A 269 -11.69 -7.55 -5.84
CA ALA A 269 -10.99 -6.28 -5.74
C ALA A 269 -9.50 -6.44 -5.41
N ILE A 270 -9.14 -7.32 -4.49
CA ILE A 270 -7.74 -7.63 -4.16
C ILE A 270 -7.05 -8.31 -5.36
N CYS A 271 -7.69 -9.29 -5.99
CA CYS A 271 -7.16 -9.97 -7.17
C CYS A 271 -6.88 -8.98 -8.32
N TRP A 272 -7.80 -8.05 -8.55
CA TRP A 272 -7.65 -7.01 -9.58
C TRP A 272 -6.42 -6.13 -9.33
N VAL A 273 -6.14 -5.78 -8.06
CA VAL A 273 -4.93 -5.02 -7.67
C VAL A 273 -3.66 -5.83 -7.93
N ILE A 274 -3.59 -7.08 -7.45
CA ILE A 274 -2.36 -7.89 -7.58
C ILE A 274 -2.11 -8.42 -8.99
N LEU A 275 -3.08 -8.34 -9.89
CA LEU A 275 -2.90 -8.60 -11.32
C LEU A 275 -2.07 -7.53 -12.02
N ASN A 276 -2.00 -6.31 -11.48
CA ASN A 276 -1.16 -5.28 -12.08
C ASN A 276 0.33 -5.63 -11.85
N PRO A 277 1.14 -5.76 -12.94
CA PRO A 277 2.54 -6.18 -12.87
C PRO A 277 3.44 -5.20 -12.12
N ASP A 278 3.03 -3.93 -12.02
CA ASP A 278 3.78 -2.89 -11.33
C ASP A 278 3.60 -2.93 -9.80
N ILE A 279 2.66 -3.75 -9.31
CA ILE A 279 2.40 -3.90 -7.88
C ILE A 279 3.32 -4.97 -7.28
N SER A 280 4.20 -4.56 -6.38
CA SER A 280 5.07 -5.47 -5.64
C SER A 280 4.30 -6.22 -4.54
N THR A 281 3.44 -5.51 -3.82
CA THR A 281 2.65 -6.08 -2.72
C THR A 281 1.35 -5.31 -2.49
N CYS A 282 0.30 -6.03 -2.12
CA CYS A 282 -0.99 -5.47 -1.70
C CYS A 282 -1.17 -5.71 -0.20
N LEU A 283 -1.32 -4.63 0.56
CA LEU A 283 -1.55 -4.70 2.00
C LEU A 283 -3.02 -4.99 2.31
N ILE A 284 -3.26 -6.10 2.97
CA ILE A 284 -4.55 -6.40 3.58
C ILE A 284 -4.49 -6.10 5.09
N ALA A 285 -5.59 -5.61 5.65
CA ALA A 285 -5.66 -5.25 7.07
C ALA A 285 -7.04 -5.57 7.64
N SER A 286 -7.08 -6.35 8.70
CA SER A 286 -8.31 -6.66 9.45
C SER A 286 -7.96 -7.06 10.88
N ASN A 287 -8.92 -6.88 11.80
CA ASN A 287 -8.91 -7.47 13.13
C ASN A 287 -9.71 -8.79 13.21
N THR A 288 -10.13 -9.33 12.07
CA THR A 288 -10.89 -10.56 11.94
C THR A 288 -10.08 -11.57 11.13
N LEU A 289 -9.78 -12.73 11.71
CA LEU A 289 -8.97 -13.77 11.07
C LEU A 289 -9.57 -14.19 9.73
N LYS A 290 -10.87 -14.46 9.67
CA LYS A 290 -11.56 -14.86 8.43
C LYS A 290 -11.29 -13.91 7.24
N ARG A 291 -11.29 -12.60 7.47
CA ARG A 291 -11.00 -11.62 6.39
C ARG A 291 -9.54 -11.66 5.93
N ILE A 292 -8.64 -12.02 6.81
CA ILE A 292 -7.21 -12.21 6.45
C ILE A 292 -7.06 -13.50 5.64
N GLU A 293 -7.76 -14.57 6.03
CA GLU A 293 -7.82 -15.82 5.28
C GLU A 293 -8.31 -15.58 3.86
N GLU A 294 -9.48 -14.96 3.69
CA GLU A 294 -10.06 -14.58 2.39
C GLU A 294 -9.09 -13.73 1.54
N GLY A 295 -8.38 -12.77 2.17
CA GLY A 295 -7.41 -11.94 1.46
C GLY A 295 -6.16 -12.70 1.00
N ILE A 296 -5.66 -13.66 1.79
CA ILE A 296 -4.50 -14.49 1.42
C ILE A 296 -4.87 -15.50 0.33
N GLU A 297 -6.09 -16.03 0.33
CA GLU A 297 -6.59 -16.93 -0.71
C GLU A 297 -6.61 -16.29 -2.10
N CYS A 298 -6.59 -14.98 -2.21
CA CYS A 298 -6.49 -14.27 -3.49
C CYS A 298 -5.27 -14.69 -4.32
N ILE A 299 -4.21 -15.20 -3.68
CA ILE A 299 -3.01 -15.74 -4.37
C ILE A 299 -3.35 -16.96 -5.24
N GLU A 300 -4.36 -17.73 -4.87
CA GLU A 300 -4.80 -18.90 -5.64
C GLU A 300 -5.84 -18.54 -6.73
N LEU A 301 -6.46 -17.36 -6.59
CA LEU A 301 -7.58 -16.93 -7.44
C LEU A 301 -7.15 -16.04 -8.60
N TYR A 302 -6.22 -15.07 -8.35
CA TYR A 302 -6.01 -13.96 -9.27
C TYR A 302 -5.57 -14.38 -10.68
N LYS A 303 -4.76 -15.43 -10.82
CA LYS A 303 -4.30 -15.96 -12.14
C LYS A 303 -5.37 -16.75 -12.87
N LYS A 304 -6.46 -17.11 -12.20
CA LYS A 304 -7.55 -17.89 -12.78
C LYS A 304 -8.65 -17.01 -13.38
N ILE A 305 -8.55 -15.68 -13.25
CA ILE A 305 -9.53 -14.76 -13.82
C ILE A 305 -9.34 -14.72 -15.35
N PRO A 306 -10.37 -15.12 -16.14
CA PRO A 306 -10.27 -15.10 -17.59
C PRO A 306 -10.14 -13.67 -18.15
N VAL A 307 -9.43 -13.52 -19.26
CA VAL A 307 -9.22 -12.21 -19.91
C VAL A 307 -10.56 -11.56 -20.30
N GLU A 308 -11.53 -12.36 -20.75
CA GLU A 308 -12.87 -11.89 -21.11
C GLU A 308 -13.59 -11.27 -19.91
N VAL A 309 -13.43 -11.86 -18.72
CA VAL A 309 -13.99 -11.31 -17.47
C VAL A 309 -13.29 -10.02 -17.08
N LEU A 310 -11.95 -9.94 -17.28
CA LEU A 310 -11.24 -8.68 -17.05
C LEU A 310 -11.71 -7.56 -17.97
N LYS A 311 -11.99 -7.84 -19.24
CA LYS A 311 -12.54 -6.86 -20.19
C LYS A 311 -13.93 -6.37 -19.75
N GLU A 312 -14.80 -7.30 -19.34
CA GLU A 312 -16.13 -6.94 -18.82
C GLU A 312 -16.02 -6.07 -17.54
N ILE A 313 -15.07 -6.36 -16.65
CA ILE A 313 -14.80 -5.53 -15.47
C ILE A 313 -14.37 -4.12 -15.90
N GLU A 314 -13.45 -3.99 -16.85
CA GLU A 314 -12.99 -2.67 -17.34
C GLU A 314 -14.13 -1.88 -18.02
N GLU A 315 -15.01 -2.53 -18.75
CA GLU A 315 -16.22 -1.90 -19.35
C GLU A 315 -17.19 -1.40 -18.26
N ILE A 316 -17.42 -2.18 -17.21
CA ILE A 316 -18.27 -1.75 -16.09
C ILE A 316 -17.65 -0.57 -15.35
N LEU A 317 -16.34 -0.62 -15.08
CA LEU A 317 -15.64 0.44 -14.37
C LEU A 317 -15.66 1.75 -15.18
N GLY A 318 -15.32 1.72 -16.45
CA GLY A 318 -15.36 2.87 -17.37
C GLY A 318 -14.55 4.08 -16.89
N ASN A 319 -13.51 3.84 -16.05
CA ASN A 319 -12.68 4.88 -15.44
C ASN A 319 -11.19 4.66 -15.73
N LYS A 320 -10.88 3.99 -16.85
CA LYS A 320 -9.50 3.81 -17.28
C LYS A 320 -8.86 5.18 -17.49
N PRO A 321 -7.68 5.46 -16.89
CA PRO A 321 -6.99 6.72 -17.10
C PRO A 321 -6.67 6.94 -18.58
N GLN A 322 -6.90 8.14 -19.06
CA GLN A 322 -6.49 8.53 -20.40
C GLN A 322 -4.98 8.73 -20.42
N THR A 323 -4.29 7.97 -21.24
CA THR A 323 -2.84 8.07 -21.44
C THR A 323 -2.48 9.11 -22.53
N ASP A 324 -1.18 9.35 -22.75
CA ASP A 324 -0.74 10.23 -23.80
C ASP A 324 -1.10 9.64 -25.17
N PHE A 325 -1.36 10.54 -26.10
CA PHE A 325 -1.61 10.19 -27.48
C PHE A 325 -0.25 10.06 -28.21
N ASP A 326 -0.04 8.92 -28.85
CA ASP A 326 1.10 8.70 -29.72
C ASP A 326 0.75 9.17 -31.14
N PHE A 327 1.37 10.26 -31.58
CA PHE A 327 1.14 10.83 -32.90
C PHE A 327 1.72 10.00 -34.05
N ASP A 328 2.68 9.12 -33.78
CA ASP A 328 3.26 8.25 -34.80
C ASP A 328 2.31 7.11 -35.14
N SER A 329 1.69 6.49 -34.14
CA SER A 329 0.70 5.43 -34.31
C SER A 329 -0.74 5.91 -34.44
N PHE A 330 -1.01 7.19 -34.16
CA PHE A 330 -2.36 7.78 -34.04
C PHE A 330 -3.25 7.04 -33.04
N GLN A 331 -2.66 6.58 -31.92
CA GLN A 331 -3.36 5.87 -30.87
C GLN A 331 -2.93 6.37 -29.49
N TYR A 332 -3.78 6.14 -28.50
CA TYR A 332 -3.38 6.33 -27.09
C TYR A 332 -2.43 5.22 -26.66
N VAL A 333 -1.34 5.59 -26.00
CA VAL A 333 -0.36 4.64 -25.47
C VAL A 333 -1.03 3.76 -24.42
N LYS A 334 -0.98 2.44 -24.60
CA LYS A 334 -1.50 1.50 -23.60
C LYS A 334 -0.70 1.58 -22.30
N SER A 335 -1.38 1.55 -21.17
CA SER A 335 -0.72 1.40 -19.88
C SER A 335 0.00 0.04 -19.78
N ARG A 336 0.96 -0.08 -18.88
CA ARG A 336 1.65 -1.36 -18.65
C ARG A 336 0.68 -2.46 -18.22
N ARG A 337 -0.34 -2.09 -17.43
CA ARG A 337 -1.41 -3.02 -17.06
C ARG A 337 -2.19 -3.54 -18.27
N GLU A 338 -2.62 -2.66 -19.16
CA GLU A 338 -3.34 -3.05 -20.38
C GLU A 338 -2.52 -3.96 -21.29
N THR A 339 -1.24 -3.59 -21.49
CA THR A 339 -0.32 -4.40 -22.31
C THR A 339 -0.09 -5.79 -21.70
N TYR A 340 0.05 -5.88 -20.38
CA TYR A 340 0.28 -7.13 -19.68
C TYR A 340 -0.95 -8.04 -19.63
N LEU A 341 -2.12 -7.48 -19.41
CA LEU A 341 -3.37 -8.24 -19.28
C LEU A 341 -4.09 -8.47 -20.60
N GLY A 342 -3.72 -7.77 -21.67
CA GLY A 342 -4.39 -7.85 -22.98
C GLY A 342 -5.80 -7.24 -22.98
N VAL A 343 -6.06 -6.21 -22.16
CA VAL A 343 -7.38 -5.58 -21.98
C VAL A 343 -7.39 -4.14 -22.49
#